data_07a7ba5023103e5ad596d39fe17a0bfb
#
_entry.id   07a7ba5023103e5ad596d39fe17a0bfb
#
_cell.length_a   1.000
_cell.length_b   1.000
_cell.length_c   1.000
_cell.angle_alpha   90.00
_cell.angle_beta   90.00
_cell.angle_gamma   90.00
#
_symmetry.space_group_name_H-M   'P 1'
#
loop_
_entity.id
_entity.type
_entity.pdbx_description
1 polymer ?
#
loop_
_entity_poly.entity_id
_entity_poly.type
_entity_poly.pdbx_seq_one_letter_code
_entity_poly.pdbx_strand_id
1 'polypeptide(L)'
;GLPRNEGGRVVYDLTPEELAKWHLKFVAEYGVNAVGGCCGTGPEHIRKVAEAVKGLAPKPRPESFPPQVASLYQAVSLKQEASLFLVGERLNATGSKRFREMLFARDLEGILALAREQVEEGAHALDLSVAWTGRDELEDLRWLLPHLATALTVPVMVDSTSPEAMELALKYLPGRVLLNSANLEDGLERFDRVASLAKAHGAALVVLAIDEKGMAKTREEKVRVALRMYERLTEHHGLRPEDLLF
;
A
#
# COMPACT_ATOMS: atom_id res chain seq x y z
N GLY A 1 28.82 10.40 -6.12
CA GLY A 1 29.94 9.94 -5.27
C GLY A 1 29.92 10.59 -3.92
N LEU A 2 30.63 10.01 -2.94
CA LEU A 2 30.81 10.65 -1.65
C LEU A 2 31.85 11.77 -1.76
N PRO A 3 31.66 12.92 -1.10
CA PRO A 3 32.65 13.98 -1.08
C PRO A 3 33.83 13.60 -0.17
N ARG A 4 35.03 14.04 -0.55
CA ARG A 4 36.21 14.04 0.33
C ARG A 4 36.73 15.47 0.54
N ASN A 5 37.35 15.71 1.67
CA ASN A 5 37.98 16.99 1.95
C ASN A 5 39.45 16.96 1.54
N GLU A 6 39.87 17.86 0.68
CA GLU A 6 41.25 18.01 0.27
C GLU A 6 41.68 19.47 0.46
N GLY A 7 42.47 19.71 1.49
CA GLY A 7 42.97 21.04 1.81
C GLY A 7 41.88 22.09 2.06
N GLY A 8 40.74 21.74 2.66
CA GLY A 8 39.58 22.60 2.91
C GLY A 8 38.60 22.72 1.74
N ARG A 9 38.83 22.00 0.63
CA ARG A 9 37.94 21.95 -0.52
C ARG A 9 37.20 20.62 -0.58
N VAL A 10 35.93 20.67 -0.96
CA VAL A 10 35.11 19.46 -1.23
C VAL A 10 35.42 18.96 -2.64
N VAL A 11 35.89 17.73 -2.75
CA VAL A 11 36.25 17.09 -4.03
C VAL A 11 35.39 15.82 -4.21
N TYR A 12 34.97 15.57 -5.45
CA TYR A 12 34.26 14.40 -5.87
C TYR A 12 35.08 13.63 -6.91
N ASP A 13 35.40 12.38 -6.65
CA ASP A 13 36.28 11.57 -7.49
C ASP A 13 35.56 10.86 -8.65
N LEU A 14 34.21 10.76 -8.58
CA LEU A 14 33.43 10.08 -9.61
C LEU A 14 33.48 10.85 -10.94
N THR A 15 34.02 10.24 -11.94
CA THR A 15 34.16 10.85 -13.28
C THR A 15 32.87 10.70 -14.11
N PRO A 16 32.67 11.55 -15.14
CA PRO A 16 31.53 11.40 -16.06
C PRO A 16 31.44 10.03 -16.71
N GLU A 17 32.58 9.45 -17.08
CA GLU A 17 32.69 8.14 -17.73
C GLU A 17 32.30 7.00 -16.78
N GLU A 18 32.75 7.06 -15.54
CA GLU A 18 32.38 6.08 -14.52
C GLU A 18 30.88 6.15 -14.17
N LEU A 19 30.35 7.35 -14.04
CA LEU A 19 28.90 7.53 -13.80
C LEU A 19 28.09 6.94 -14.96
N ALA A 20 28.45 7.23 -16.19
CA ALA A 20 27.79 6.70 -17.38
C ALA A 20 27.86 5.17 -17.46
N LYS A 21 29.04 4.58 -17.16
CA LYS A 21 29.22 3.12 -17.10
C LYS A 21 28.26 2.45 -16.08
N TRP A 22 28.12 3.01 -14.89
CA TRP A 22 27.23 2.45 -13.88
C TRP A 22 25.77 2.61 -14.25
N HIS A 23 25.35 3.75 -14.81
CA HIS A 23 23.99 3.95 -15.26
C HIS A 23 23.61 3.02 -16.42
N LEU A 24 24.52 2.82 -17.38
CA LEU A 24 24.34 1.83 -18.44
C LEU A 24 24.07 0.43 -17.86
N LYS A 25 24.87 0.02 -16.87
CA LYS A 25 24.68 -1.25 -16.17
C LYS A 25 23.32 -1.31 -15.48
N PHE A 26 22.92 -0.26 -14.77
CA PHE A 26 21.63 -0.20 -14.06
C PHE A 26 20.44 -0.32 -15.00
N VAL A 27 20.49 0.32 -16.16
CA VAL A 27 19.43 0.21 -17.18
C VAL A 27 19.44 -1.20 -17.79
N ALA A 28 20.59 -1.70 -18.22
CA ALA A 28 20.69 -2.97 -18.95
C ALA A 28 20.46 -4.21 -18.08
N GLU A 29 20.95 -4.23 -16.84
CA GLU A 29 20.91 -5.41 -15.98
C GLU A 29 19.74 -5.39 -15.00
N TYR A 30 19.40 -4.21 -14.45
CA TYR A 30 18.41 -4.06 -13.37
C TYR A 30 17.09 -3.40 -13.80
N GLY A 31 16.98 -2.99 -15.08
CA GLY A 31 15.72 -2.44 -15.62
C GLY A 31 15.33 -1.08 -15.03
N VAL A 32 16.33 -0.25 -14.67
CA VAL A 32 16.08 1.10 -14.13
C VAL A 32 15.51 2.00 -15.22
N ASN A 33 14.44 2.73 -14.93
CA ASN A 33 13.71 3.58 -15.88
C ASN A 33 14.11 5.05 -15.81
N ALA A 34 14.69 5.50 -14.70
CA ALA A 34 15.12 6.87 -14.52
C ALA A 34 16.57 6.89 -14.04
N VAL A 35 17.39 7.69 -14.69
CA VAL A 35 18.81 7.88 -14.36
C VAL A 35 19.13 9.36 -14.30
N GLY A 36 20.14 9.72 -13.51
CA GLY A 36 20.50 11.12 -13.36
C GLY A 36 21.73 11.29 -12.48
N GLY A 37 21.95 12.49 -12.01
CA GLY A 37 23.06 12.84 -11.14
C GLY A 37 22.63 13.26 -9.75
N CYS A 38 23.62 13.42 -8.86
CA CYS A 38 23.47 13.94 -7.51
C CYS A 38 24.69 14.82 -7.17
N CYS A 39 25.06 14.89 -5.90
CA CYS A 39 26.18 15.70 -5.41
C CYS A 39 27.49 15.46 -6.20
N GLY A 40 28.15 16.52 -6.64
CA GLY A 40 29.38 16.47 -7.41
C GLY A 40 29.20 16.17 -8.90
N THR A 41 27.96 16.02 -9.40
CA THR A 41 27.71 15.87 -10.83
C THR A 41 27.44 17.19 -11.51
N GLY A 42 28.04 17.43 -12.67
CA GLY A 42 27.84 18.59 -13.51
C GLY A 42 27.27 18.23 -14.88
N PRO A 43 27.11 19.22 -15.77
CA PRO A 43 26.53 19.01 -17.10
C PRO A 43 27.23 17.91 -17.92
N GLU A 44 28.54 17.79 -17.81
CA GLU A 44 29.32 16.76 -18.52
C GLU A 44 28.95 15.34 -18.07
N HIS A 45 28.75 15.15 -16.76
CA HIS A 45 28.28 13.86 -16.22
C HIS A 45 26.93 13.49 -16.80
N ILE A 46 25.97 14.43 -16.81
CA ILE A 46 24.61 14.19 -17.34
C ILE A 46 24.66 13.92 -18.85
N ARG A 47 25.50 14.65 -19.59
CA ARG A 47 25.67 14.43 -21.02
C ARG A 47 26.16 13.00 -21.32
N LYS A 48 27.20 12.55 -20.62
CA LYS A 48 27.74 11.19 -20.76
C LYS A 48 26.73 10.10 -20.39
N VAL A 49 25.94 10.30 -19.30
CA VAL A 49 24.87 9.38 -18.94
C VAL A 49 23.81 9.33 -20.04
N ALA A 50 23.35 10.50 -20.53
CA ALA A 50 22.33 10.56 -21.58
C ALA A 50 22.79 9.88 -22.87
N GLU A 51 24.06 10.09 -23.28
CA GLU A 51 24.67 9.41 -24.43
C GLU A 51 24.73 7.89 -24.25
N ALA A 52 25.13 7.43 -23.06
CA ALA A 52 25.30 6.00 -22.78
C ALA A 52 23.96 5.23 -22.75
N VAL A 53 22.88 5.85 -22.31
CA VAL A 53 21.57 5.18 -22.22
C VAL A 53 20.64 5.48 -23.40
N LYS A 54 21.09 6.29 -24.35
CA LYS A 54 20.30 6.69 -25.51
C LYS A 54 19.84 5.49 -26.34
N GLY A 55 18.55 5.36 -26.53
CA GLY A 55 17.95 4.28 -27.32
C GLY A 55 17.86 2.93 -26.63
N LEU A 56 18.26 2.85 -25.36
CA LEU A 56 18.06 1.63 -24.56
C LEU A 56 16.63 1.58 -24.01
N ALA A 57 16.03 0.40 -24.10
CA ALA A 57 14.81 0.09 -23.36
C ALA A 57 15.20 -0.64 -22.05
N PRO A 58 14.62 -0.27 -20.91
CA PRO A 58 14.85 -1.02 -19.68
C PRO A 58 14.32 -2.45 -19.79
N LYS A 59 14.92 -3.38 -19.07
CA LYS A 59 14.41 -4.76 -19.03
C LYS A 59 12.96 -4.77 -18.56
N PRO A 60 12.11 -5.61 -19.15
CA PRO A 60 10.79 -5.88 -18.61
C PRO A 60 10.90 -6.33 -17.14
N ARG A 61 10.10 -5.74 -16.28
CA ARG A 61 10.04 -6.18 -14.88
C ARG A 61 9.28 -7.49 -14.81
N PRO A 62 9.62 -8.41 -13.89
CA PRO A 62 8.79 -9.55 -13.61
C PRO A 62 7.38 -9.06 -13.22
N GLU A 63 6.35 -9.59 -13.89
CA GLU A 63 4.95 -9.27 -13.57
C GLU A 63 4.48 -9.97 -12.29
N SER A 64 5.24 -10.99 -11.85
CA SER A 64 4.93 -11.79 -10.67
C SER A 64 5.78 -11.34 -9.47
N PHE A 65 5.11 -11.00 -8.39
CA PHE A 65 5.70 -10.81 -7.06
C PHE A 65 4.83 -11.53 -6.02
N PRO A 66 5.40 -11.96 -4.88
CA PRO A 66 4.64 -12.68 -3.85
C PRO A 66 3.43 -11.88 -3.38
N PRO A 67 2.29 -12.54 -3.04
CA PRO A 67 1.15 -11.86 -2.45
C PRO A 67 1.52 -11.35 -1.05
N GLN A 68 1.65 -10.05 -0.92
CA GLN A 68 2.04 -9.39 0.33
C GLN A 68 1.41 -8.00 0.42
N VAL A 69 1.32 -7.52 1.65
CA VAL A 69 1.01 -6.14 2.00
C VAL A 69 2.22 -5.52 2.68
N ALA A 70 2.30 -4.20 2.77
CA ALA A 70 3.50 -3.55 3.29
C ALA A 70 3.18 -2.28 4.07
N SER A 71 3.95 -2.03 5.12
CA SER A 71 4.08 -0.73 5.77
C SER A 71 5.20 0.09 5.12
N LEU A 72 5.56 1.22 5.72
CA LEU A 72 6.77 1.97 5.36
C LEU A 72 8.06 1.14 5.62
N TYR A 73 8.02 0.22 6.58
CA TYR A 73 9.21 -0.44 7.12
C TYR A 73 9.38 -1.88 6.65
N GLN A 74 8.30 -2.61 6.41
CA GLN A 74 8.38 -4.02 6.04
C GLN A 74 7.22 -4.48 5.16
N ALA A 75 7.49 -5.52 4.37
CA ALA A 75 6.48 -6.29 3.66
C ALA A 75 6.09 -7.52 4.47
N VAL A 76 4.80 -7.85 4.48
CA VAL A 76 4.24 -9.01 5.17
C VAL A 76 3.51 -9.89 4.17
N SER A 77 3.86 -11.18 4.09
CA SER A 77 3.19 -12.13 3.20
C SER A 77 1.73 -12.33 3.63
N LEU A 78 0.81 -12.30 2.68
CA LEU A 78 -0.58 -12.69 2.93
C LEU A 78 -0.72 -14.19 3.21
N LYS A 79 0.21 -14.99 2.67
CA LYS A 79 0.29 -16.43 2.92
C LYS A 79 1.35 -16.70 3.99
N GLN A 80 0.91 -17.15 5.15
CA GLN A 80 1.77 -17.54 6.26
C GLN A 80 2.11 -19.02 6.20
N GLU A 81 3.36 -19.40 6.53
CA GLU A 81 3.80 -20.81 6.46
C GLU A 81 3.24 -21.65 7.60
N ALA A 82 3.19 -21.12 8.80
CA ALA A 82 2.85 -21.87 10.02
C ALA A 82 1.58 -21.38 10.73
N SER A 83 0.96 -20.30 10.27
CA SER A 83 -0.18 -19.69 10.95
C SER A 83 -1.15 -19.00 9.99
N LEU A 84 -2.19 -18.40 10.53
CA LEU A 84 -3.09 -17.52 9.80
C LEU A 84 -2.51 -16.11 9.71
N PHE A 85 -2.89 -15.35 8.68
CA PHE A 85 -2.63 -13.91 8.64
C PHE A 85 -3.55 -13.23 9.66
N LEU A 86 -2.95 -12.69 10.73
CA LEU A 86 -3.68 -12.08 11.84
C LEU A 86 -3.82 -10.57 11.63
N VAL A 87 -5.04 -10.08 11.69
CA VAL A 87 -5.37 -8.65 11.65
C VAL A 87 -5.81 -8.19 13.02
N GLY A 88 -5.10 -7.20 13.58
CA GLY A 88 -5.47 -6.60 14.87
C GLY A 88 -6.61 -5.60 14.67
N GLU A 89 -7.75 -5.80 15.33
CA GLU A 89 -9.01 -5.06 15.10
C GLU A 89 -9.27 -3.98 16.16
N ARG A 90 -8.30 -3.63 17.00
CA ARG A 90 -8.54 -2.67 18.09
C ARG A 90 -8.50 -1.20 17.66
N LEU A 91 -8.11 -0.86 16.42
CA LEU A 91 -8.22 0.49 15.86
C LEU A 91 -9.52 0.68 15.04
N ASN A 92 -10.56 -0.05 15.41
CA ASN A 92 -11.89 0.04 14.80
C ASN A 92 -12.87 0.69 15.77
N ALA A 93 -13.43 1.86 15.41
CA ALA A 93 -14.31 2.64 16.29
C ALA A 93 -15.62 1.92 16.63
N THR A 94 -16.10 1.04 15.76
CA THR A 94 -17.28 0.23 15.98
C THR A 94 -16.98 -0.95 16.90
N GLY A 95 -15.87 -1.65 16.68
CA GLY A 95 -15.47 -2.84 17.43
C GLY A 95 -14.80 -2.54 18.78
N SER A 96 -14.12 -1.41 18.93
CA SER A 96 -13.33 -1.07 20.11
C SER A 96 -13.83 0.20 20.80
N LYS A 97 -14.47 0.05 21.97
CA LYS A 97 -14.87 1.19 22.79
C LYS A 97 -13.65 2.04 23.20
N ARG A 98 -12.53 1.39 23.58
CA ARG A 98 -11.28 2.06 23.97
C ARG A 98 -10.74 2.95 22.85
N PHE A 99 -10.64 2.44 21.63
CA PHE A 99 -10.20 3.23 20.49
C PHE A 99 -11.15 4.38 20.18
N ARG A 100 -12.45 4.13 20.21
CA ARG A 100 -13.47 5.16 19.96
C ARG A 100 -13.36 6.33 20.94
N GLU A 101 -13.18 6.05 22.23
CA GLU A 101 -13.02 7.09 23.26
C GLU A 101 -11.75 7.91 23.03
N MET A 102 -10.64 7.25 22.69
CA MET A 102 -9.38 7.91 22.32
C MET A 102 -9.52 8.77 21.05
N LEU A 103 -10.19 8.25 20.02
CA LEU A 103 -10.46 8.97 18.76
C LEU A 103 -11.26 10.25 19.03
N PHE A 104 -12.30 10.17 19.84
CA PHE A 104 -13.15 11.31 20.19
C PHE A 104 -12.42 12.36 21.03
N ALA A 105 -11.52 11.92 21.91
CA ALA A 105 -10.67 12.79 22.71
C ALA A 105 -9.44 13.32 21.94
N ARG A 106 -9.21 12.88 20.71
CA ARG A 106 -7.96 13.17 19.94
C ARG A 106 -6.69 12.72 20.70
N ASP A 107 -6.81 11.64 21.48
CA ASP A 107 -5.68 11.05 22.23
C ASP A 107 -4.78 10.24 21.29
N LEU A 108 -3.88 10.94 20.61
CA LEU A 108 -2.95 10.35 19.66
C LEU A 108 -2.00 9.35 20.35
N GLU A 109 -1.46 9.69 21.51
CA GLU A 109 -0.50 8.83 22.24
C GLU A 109 -1.17 7.51 22.65
N GLY A 110 -2.40 7.56 23.15
CA GLY A 110 -3.18 6.39 23.48
C GLY A 110 -3.45 5.50 22.26
N ILE A 111 -3.79 6.11 21.12
CA ILE A 111 -4.01 5.38 19.85
C ILE A 111 -2.73 4.69 19.37
N LEU A 112 -1.60 5.39 19.39
CA LEU A 112 -0.31 4.81 19.00
C LEU A 112 0.17 3.71 19.96
N ALA A 113 -0.12 3.85 21.25
CA ALA A 113 0.18 2.81 22.25
C ALA A 113 -0.69 1.56 21.98
N LEU A 114 -1.99 1.75 21.70
CA LEU A 114 -2.90 0.65 21.37
C LEU A 114 -2.51 -0.07 20.05
N ALA A 115 -1.97 0.67 19.08
CA ALA A 115 -1.46 0.08 17.86
C ALA A 115 -0.22 -0.80 18.13
N ARG A 116 0.74 -0.29 18.90
CA ARG A 116 1.95 -1.04 19.29
C ARG A 116 1.63 -2.30 20.09
N GLU A 117 0.70 -2.21 21.03
CA GLU A 117 0.22 -3.35 21.83
C GLU A 117 -0.24 -4.51 20.92
N GLN A 118 -1.00 -4.24 19.87
CA GLN A 118 -1.46 -5.27 18.93
C GLN A 118 -0.32 -5.88 18.11
N VAL A 119 0.67 -5.08 17.72
CA VAL A 119 1.85 -5.58 16.99
C VAL A 119 2.69 -6.48 17.88
N GLU A 120 2.88 -6.11 19.15
CA GLU A 120 3.60 -6.91 20.16
C GLU A 120 2.87 -8.23 20.45
N GLU A 121 1.53 -8.24 20.38
CA GLU A 121 0.71 -9.45 20.49
C GLU A 121 0.72 -10.34 19.22
N GLY A 122 1.41 -9.92 18.15
CA GLY A 122 1.64 -10.72 16.95
C GLY A 122 0.70 -10.41 15.79
N ALA A 123 0.05 -9.24 15.75
CA ALA A 123 -0.72 -8.82 14.58
C ALA A 123 0.19 -8.62 13.36
N HIS A 124 -0.19 -9.21 12.22
CA HIS A 124 0.49 -9.07 10.94
C HIS A 124 0.09 -7.80 10.19
N ALA A 125 -1.12 -7.30 10.45
CA ALA A 125 -1.65 -6.04 9.96
C ALA A 125 -2.60 -5.44 11.02
N LEU A 126 -2.91 -4.15 10.92
CA LEU A 126 -3.89 -3.49 11.79
C LEU A 126 -5.09 -3.02 10.97
N ASP A 127 -6.28 -3.38 11.41
CA ASP A 127 -7.54 -2.86 10.89
C ASP A 127 -7.77 -1.44 11.39
N LEU A 128 -8.03 -0.52 10.47
CA LEU A 128 -8.31 0.88 10.77
C LEU A 128 -9.70 1.26 10.27
N SER A 129 -10.61 1.53 11.21
CA SER A 129 -11.93 2.07 10.93
C SER A 129 -12.27 3.19 11.92
N VAL A 130 -12.42 4.41 11.41
CA VAL A 130 -12.82 5.56 12.22
C VAL A 130 -14.30 5.92 12.06
N ALA A 131 -15.03 5.15 11.23
CA ALA A 131 -16.43 5.37 10.94
C ALA A 131 -17.30 5.27 12.21
N TRP A 132 -18.06 6.33 12.49
CA TRP A 132 -19.02 6.36 13.59
C TRP A 132 -20.18 7.27 13.28
N THR A 133 -21.39 6.83 13.63
CA THR A 133 -22.63 7.63 13.41
C THR A 133 -22.52 9.01 14.03
N GLY A 134 -22.74 10.04 13.22
CA GLY A 134 -22.70 11.45 13.65
C GLY A 134 -21.31 12.09 13.65
N ARG A 135 -20.29 11.42 13.09
CA ARG A 135 -18.93 11.97 12.88
C ARG A 135 -18.59 12.03 11.40
N ASP A 136 -17.70 12.96 11.06
CA ASP A 136 -17.09 13.05 9.74
C ASP A 136 -15.85 12.12 9.68
N GLU A 137 -16.04 10.99 8.99
CA GLU A 137 -14.99 9.98 8.80
C GLU A 137 -13.74 10.56 8.09
N LEU A 138 -13.94 11.44 7.11
CA LEU A 138 -12.82 12.06 6.38
C LEU A 138 -12.02 13.03 7.24
N GLU A 139 -12.69 13.77 8.14
CA GLU A 139 -12.02 14.65 9.11
C GLU A 139 -11.17 13.84 10.08
N ASP A 140 -11.73 12.76 10.63
CA ASP A 140 -11.01 11.90 11.56
C ASP A 140 -9.80 11.22 10.88
N LEU A 141 -9.96 10.75 9.64
CA LEU A 141 -8.86 10.20 8.86
C LEU A 141 -7.78 11.24 8.54
N ARG A 142 -8.14 12.45 8.11
CA ARG A 142 -7.15 13.52 7.84
C ARG A 142 -6.30 13.87 9.05
N TRP A 143 -6.90 13.80 10.23
CA TRP A 143 -6.17 14.01 11.48
C TRP A 143 -5.26 12.84 11.82
N LEU A 144 -5.73 11.59 11.71
CA LEU A 144 -5.03 10.42 12.23
C LEU A 144 -3.97 9.84 11.27
N LEU A 145 -4.29 9.77 9.97
CA LEU A 145 -3.44 9.10 8.97
C LEU A 145 -1.99 9.61 8.90
N PRO A 146 -1.69 10.92 8.95
CA PRO A 146 -0.30 11.40 8.91
C PRO A 146 0.56 10.85 10.02
N HIS A 147 -0.03 10.61 11.20
CA HIS A 147 0.67 10.06 12.35
C HIS A 147 0.86 8.55 12.24
N LEU A 148 -0.16 7.82 11.79
CA LEU A 148 -0.10 6.38 11.58
C LEU A 148 0.89 6.01 10.46
N ALA A 149 0.96 6.79 9.39
CA ALA A 149 1.80 6.54 8.23
C ALA A 149 3.29 6.31 8.57
N THR A 150 3.80 6.99 9.60
CA THR A 150 5.19 6.89 10.03
C THR A 150 5.39 6.08 11.31
N ALA A 151 4.33 5.88 12.10
CA ALA A 151 4.44 5.20 13.39
C ALA A 151 4.20 3.69 13.30
N LEU A 152 3.42 3.22 12.31
CA LEU A 152 3.07 1.81 12.20
C LEU A 152 4.16 1.01 11.50
N THR A 153 4.62 -0.05 12.15
CA THR A 153 5.62 -0.98 11.61
C THR A 153 5.01 -2.09 10.75
N VAL A 154 3.71 -2.35 10.89
CA VAL A 154 2.97 -3.35 10.12
C VAL A 154 2.00 -2.67 9.13
N PRO A 155 1.57 -3.39 8.07
CA PRO A 155 0.60 -2.88 7.10
C PRO A 155 -0.74 -2.51 7.74
N VAL A 156 -1.50 -1.64 7.07
CA VAL A 156 -2.85 -1.25 7.48
C VAL A 156 -3.88 -1.90 6.56
N MET A 157 -4.94 -2.44 7.16
CA MET A 157 -6.20 -2.76 6.51
C MET A 157 -7.17 -1.60 6.75
N VAL A 158 -7.57 -0.93 5.68
CA VAL A 158 -8.53 0.19 5.75
C VAL A 158 -9.93 -0.36 5.65
N ASP A 159 -10.69 -0.25 6.74
CA ASP A 159 -12.07 -0.72 6.85
C ASP A 159 -13.04 0.46 6.77
N SER A 160 -13.67 0.59 5.62
CA SER A 160 -14.69 1.61 5.37
C SER A 160 -15.70 1.19 4.30
N THR A 161 -16.92 1.67 4.42
CA THR A 161 -17.95 1.59 3.38
C THR A 161 -17.84 2.71 2.35
N SER A 162 -17.10 3.80 2.66
CA SER A 162 -16.90 4.97 1.78
C SER A 162 -15.69 4.81 0.87
N PRO A 163 -15.86 4.80 -0.46
CA PRO A 163 -14.74 4.85 -1.40
C PRO A 163 -13.85 6.10 -1.23
N GLU A 164 -14.43 7.22 -0.80
CA GLU A 164 -13.71 8.48 -0.56
C GLU A 164 -12.78 8.36 0.65
N ALA A 165 -13.22 7.66 1.71
CA ALA A 165 -12.38 7.36 2.87
C ALA A 165 -11.23 6.41 2.52
N MET A 166 -11.51 5.37 1.72
CA MET A 166 -10.50 4.46 1.20
C MET A 166 -9.48 5.20 0.33
N GLU A 167 -9.94 6.07 -0.59
CA GLU A 167 -9.05 6.88 -1.45
C GLU A 167 -8.17 7.82 -0.63
N LEU A 168 -8.74 8.46 0.39
CA LEU A 168 -7.99 9.32 1.30
C LEU A 168 -6.90 8.53 2.02
N ALA A 169 -7.24 7.37 2.58
CA ALA A 169 -6.29 6.52 3.28
C ALA A 169 -5.16 6.04 2.37
N LEU A 170 -5.47 5.62 1.13
CA LEU A 170 -4.49 5.21 0.12
C LEU A 170 -3.50 6.32 -0.26
N LYS A 171 -3.91 7.60 -0.16
CA LYS A 171 -3.03 8.76 -0.43
C LYS A 171 -2.06 9.07 0.71
N TYR A 172 -2.40 8.68 1.94
CA TYR A 172 -1.57 8.95 3.12
C TYR A 172 -0.73 7.76 3.57
N LEU A 173 -1.29 6.55 3.50
CA LEU A 173 -0.61 5.36 3.99
C LEU A 173 0.47 4.89 3.02
N PRO A 174 1.70 4.70 3.48
CA PRO A 174 2.78 4.17 2.66
C PRO A 174 2.69 2.66 2.48
N GLY A 175 3.50 2.15 1.57
CA GLY A 175 3.62 0.72 1.33
C GLY A 175 2.47 0.16 0.50
N ARG A 176 1.92 -0.96 0.90
CA ARG A 176 0.83 -1.66 0.22
C ARG A 176 -0.30 -1.97 1.18
N VAL A 177 -1.38 -1.26 1.02
CA VAL A 177 -2.57 -1.30 1.88
C VAL A 177 -3.46 -2.49 1.52
N LEU A 178 -4.22 -3.00 2.49
CA LEU A 178 -5.33 -3.92 2.30
C LEU A 178 -6.64 -3.12 2.43
N LEU A 179 -7.53 -3.20 1.45
CA LEU A 179 -8.85 -2.56 1.52
C LEU A 179 -9.91 -3.55 2.00
N ASN A 180 -10.71 -3.18 2.97
CA ASN A 180 -11.85 -3.91 3.52
C ASN A 180 -13.11 -3.04 3.39
N SER A 181 -14.02 -3.28 2.46
CA SER A 181 -14.09 -4.38 1.52
C SER A 181 -14.80 -3.98 0.22
N ALA A 182 -14.68 -4.84 -0.80
CA ALA A 182 -15.57 -4.82 -1.95
C ALA A 182 -16.68 -5.86 -1.78
N ASN A 183 -17.91 -5.47 -2.09
CA ASN A 183 -19.09 -6.32 -2.17
C ASN A 183 -20.11 -5.71 -3.12
N LEU A 184 -21.18 -6.43 -3.44
CA LEU A 184 -22.21 -5.99 -4.37
C LEU A 184 -23.52 -5.56 -3.67
N GLU A 185 -23.50 -5.33 -2.36
CA GLU A 185 -24.68 -4.90 -1.58
C GLU A 185 -25.24 -3.58 -2.10
N ASP A 186 -24.33 -2.59 -2.32
CA ASP A 186 -24.67 -1.27 -2.87
C ASP A 186 -24.58 -1.21 -4.40
N GLY A 187 -24.54 -2.38 -5.07
CA GLY A 187 -24.49 -2.49 -6.51
C GLY A 187 -23.08 -2.35 -7.12
N LEU A 188 -23.05 -2.33 -8.45
CA LEU A 188 -21.79 -2.35 -9.22
C LEU A 188 -21.00 -1.04 -9.17
N GLU A 189 -21.65 0.10 -9.02
CA GLU A 189 -20.96 1.40 -9.06
C GLU A 189 -19.94 1.53 -7.92
N ARG A 190 -20.35 1.27 -6.68
CA ARG A 190 -19.46 1.26 -5.53
C ARG A 190 -18.37 0.19 -5.67
N PHE A 191 -18.77 -1.03 -6.08
CA PHE A 191 -17.84 -2.15 -6.29
C PHE A 191 -16.71 -1.78 -7.27
N ASP A 192 -17.07 -1.24 -8.44
CA ASP A 192 -16.13 -0.83 -9.48
C ASP A 192 -15.25 0.34 -9.03
N ARG A 193 -15.79 1.27 -8.24
CA ARG A 193 -15.01 2.37 -7.67
C ARG A 193 -13.92 1.83 -6.75
N VAL A 194 -14.26 0.92 -5.82
CA VAL A 194 -13.28 0.30 -4.91
C VAL A 194 -12.25 -0.53 -5.68
N ALA A 195 -12.69 -1.32 -6.68
CA ALA A 195 -11.79 -2.09 -7.53
C ALA A 195 -10.79 -1.20 -8.28
N SER A 196 -11.28 -0.07 -8.81
CA SER A 196 -10.44 0.92 -9.52
C SER A 196 -9.41 1.56 -8.59
N LEU A 197 -9.78 1.88 -7.35
CA LEU A 197 -8.86 2.39 -6.33
C LEU A 197 -7.80 1.34 -5.98
N ALA A 198 -8.20 0.08 -5.75
CA ALA A 198 -7.27 -1.02 -5.48
C ALA A 198 -6.26 -1.19 -6.63
N LYS A 199 -6.73 -1.14 -7.89
CA LYS A 199 -5.87 -1.22 -9.08
C LYS A 199 -4.91 -0.05 -9.20
N ALA A 200 -5.41 1.17 -9.05
CA ALA A 200 -4.61 2.39 -9.21
C ALA A 200 -3.49 2.51 -8.18
N HIS A 201 -3.74 2.08 -6.95
CA HIS A 201 -2.79 2.14 -5.83
C HIS A 201 -2.05 0.81 -5.58
N GLY A 202 -2.37 -0.25 -6.32
CA GLY A 202 -1.76 -1.57 -6.12
C GLY A 202 -2.14 -2.23 -4.80
N ALA A 203 -3.28 -1.89 -4.20
CA ALA A 203 -3.74 -2.43 -2.93
C ALA A 203 -4.21 -3.89 -3.07
N ALA A 204 -4.11 -4.67 -1.99
CA ALA A 204 -4.83 -5.93 -1.86
C ALA A 204 -6.29 -5.66 -1.44
N LEU A 205 -7.20 -6.59 -1.71
CA LEU A 205 -8.63 -6.36 -1.57
C LEU A 205 -9.33 -7.53 -0.87
N VAL A 206 -10.02 -7.25 0.22
CA VAL A 206 -10.98 -8.16 0.83
C VAL A 206 -12.29 -8.09 0.03
N VAL A 207 -12.81 -9.26 -0.32
CA VAL A 207 -14.02 -9.42 -1.14
C VAL A 207 -15.05 -10.22 -0.36
N LEU A 208 -16.15 -9.60 0.02
CA LEU A 208 -17.20 -10.26 0.78
C LEU A 208 -18.26 -10.89 -0.14
N ALA A 209 -18.63 -12.13 0.14
CA ALA A 209 -19.68 -12.86 -0.62
C ALA A 209 -21.09 -12.31 -0.29
N ILE A 210 -21.30 -11.02 -0.58
CA ILE A 210 -22.54 -10.27 -0.40
C ILE A 210 -22.93 -9.69 -1.75
N ASP A 211 -24.17 -10.01 -2.21
CA ASP A 211 -24.74 -9.43 -3.43
C ASP A 211 -26.00 -8.58 -3.10
N GLU A 212 -26.70 -8.17 -4.12
CA GLU A 212 -27.93 -7.34 -4.03
C GLU A 212 -29.06 -8.04 -3.24
N LYS A 213 -28.92 -9.35 -2.97
CA LYS A 213 -29.85 -10.14 -2.15
C LYS A 213 -29.40 -10.24 -0.69
N GLY A 214 -28.24 -9.68 -0.37
CA GLY A 214 -27.60 -9.75 0.93
C GLY A 214 -26.51 -10.83 1.02
N MET A 215 -26.14 -11.18 2.25
CA MET A 215 -25.09 -12.12 2.54
C MET A 215 -25.42 -13.55 2.05
N ALA A 216 -24.56 -14.13 1.24
CA ALA A 216 -24.68 -15.52 0.79
C ALA A 216 -24.54 -16.49 1.97
N LYS A 217 -25.53 -17.37 2.15
CA LYS A 217 -25.62 -18.28 3.31
C LYS A 217 -25.16 -19.68 2.98
N THR A 218 -25.53 -20.21 1.80
CA THR A 218 -25.17 -21.55 1.37
C THR A 218 -23.81 -21.57 0.67
N ARG A 219 -23.20 -22.74 0.57
CA ARG A 219 -21.97 -22.96 -0.20
C ARG A 219 -22.13 -22.54 -1.66
N GLU A 220 -23.22 -22.94 -2.27
CA GLU A 220 -23.55 -22.69 -3.68
C GLU A 220 -23.70 -21.19 -3.94
N GLU A 221 -24.40 -20.48 -3.05
CA GLU A 221 -24.53 -19.01 -3.12
C GLU A 221 -23.17 -18.32 -2.97
N LYS A 222 -22.37 -18.71 -1.97
CA LYS A 222 -21.03 -18.14 -1.74
C LYS A 222 -20.14 -18.30 -2.96
N VAL A 223 -20.08 -19.50 -3.53
CA VAL A 223 -19.28 -19.79 -4.73
C VAL A 223 -19.78 -18.96 -5.91
N ARG A 224 -21.09 -18.92 -6.16
CA ARG A 224 -21.69 -18.14 -7.25
C ARG A 224 -21.36 -16.65 -7.15
N VAL A 225 -21.54 -16.07 -5.96
CA VAL A 225 -21.27 -14.64 -5.73
C VAL A 225 -19.78 -14.33 -5.83
N ALA A 226 -18.94 -15.19 -5.24
CA ALA A 226 -17.49 -15.05 -5.30
C ALA A 226 -16.96 -15.13 -6.74
N LEU A 227 -17.42 -16.10 -7.54
CA LEU A 227 -17.01 -16.22 -8.95
C LEU A 227 -17.41 -14.98 -9.76
N ARG A 228 -18.64 -14.47 -9.61
CA ARG A 228 -19.10 -13.25 -10.29
C ARG A 228 -18.18 -12.05 -9.98
N MET A 229 -17.80 -11.88 -8.72
CA MET A 229 -16.89 -10.79 -8.31
C MET A 229 -15.46 -11.04 -8.79
N TYR A 230 -14.97 -12.28 -8.70
CA TYR A 230 -13.65 -12.68 -9.16
C TYR A 230 -13.45 -12.35 -10.65
N GLU A 231 -14.36 -12.80 -11.51
CA GLU A 231 -14.33 -12.53 -12.95
C GLU A 231 -14.30 -11.01 -13.22
N ARG A 232 -15.15 -10.24 -12.53
CA ARG A 232 -15.17 -8.79 -12.72
C ARG A 232 -13.88 -8.12 -12.25
N LEU A 233 -13.32 -8.53 -11.11
CA LEU A 233 -12.08 -7.97 -10.57
C LEU A 233 -10.87 -8.31 -11.44
N THR A 234 -10.80 -9.53 -11.96
CA THR A 234 -9.64 -9.98 -12.74
C THR A 234 -9.74 -9.60 -14.21
N GLU A 235 -10.87 -9.84 -14.87
CA GLU A 235 -11.03 -9.63 -16.31
C GLU A 235 -11.35 -8.19 -16.68
N HIS A 236 -12.20 -7.51 -15.89
CA HIS A 236 -12.59 -6.13 -16.19
C HIS A 236 -11.64 -5.11 -15.57
N HIS A 237 -11.27 -5.28 -14.28
CA HIS A 237 -10.37 -4.34 -13.59
C HIS A 237 -8.90 -4.74 -13.67
N GLY A 238 -8.57 -5.96 -14.10
CA GLY A 238 -7.21 -6.45 -14.23
C GLY A 238 -6.46 -6.54 -12.90
N LEU A 239 -7.17 -6.80 -11.79
CA LEU A 239 -6.56 -7.11 -10.51
C LEU A 239 -5.97 -8.52 -10.55
N ARG A 240 -4.88 -8.74 -9.83
CA ARG A 240 -4.26 -10.07 -9.79
C ARG A 240 -5.05 -10.98 -8.83
N PRO A 241 -5.24 -12.25 -9.20
CA PRO A 241 -5.92 -13.23 -8.33
C PRO A 241 -5.31 -13.30 -6.92
N GLU A 242 -3.99 -13.20 -6.81
CA GLU A 242 -3.25 -13.32 -5.56
C GLU A 242 -3.47 -12.14 -4.60
N ASP A 243 -4.06 -11.06 -5.09
CA ASP A 243 -4.35 -9.85 -4.31
C ASP A 243 -5.79 -9.81 -3.78
N LEU A 244 -6.57 -10.84 -4.06
CA LEU A 244 -7.98 -10.96 -3.67
C LEU A 244 -8.13 -11.94 -2.50
N LEU A 245 -8.75 -11.47 -1.40
CA LEU A 245 -9.02 -12.24 -0.20
C LEU A 245 -10.55 -12.44 -0.07
N PHE A 246 -11.03 -13.61 -0.39
CA PHE A 246 -12.46 -13.95 -0.28
C PHE A 246 -12.82 -14.49 1.10
#